data_74c5ef8d5d9b5cec373c2d4a42758268
#
_entry.id   74c5ef8d5d9b5cec373c2d4a42758268
#
_cell.length_a   1.000
_cell.length_b   1.000
_cell.length_c   1.000
_cell.angle_alpha   90.00
_cell.angle_beta   90.00
_cell.angle_gamma   90.00
#
_symmetry.space_group_name_H-M   'P 1'
#
loop_
_entity.id
_entity.type
_entity.pdbx_description
1 polymer ?
#
loop_
_entity_poly.entity_id
_entity_poly.type
_entity_poly.pdbx_seq_one_letter_code
_entity_poly.pdbx_strand_id
1 'polypeptide(L)'
;MDVIDPDRIRELEAKTGHDVIAINQALEEILSDEAKPFVNMGRTSADTTQTAKALQLKSALKVIATSIENLRDILLDKSIERKDIVAMDTTHLYDALPTTAGRPFAHYAEMLQSGLNHLKYAYENSLIGKWGDATGNHHAATVLGLDGMQLQETYCQMLGLKHMTASAQTSGLEYEADVMYAL
;
A
#
# COMPACT_ATOMS: atom_id res chain seq x y z
N MET A 1 16.33 -2.61 -17.13
CA MET A 1 14.96 -2.10 -17.32
C MET A 1 15.12 -0.60 -17.48
N ASP A 2 14.90 -0.09 -18.68
CA ASP A 2 15.02 1.34 -18.92
C ASP A 2 13.94 2.06 -18.11
N VAL A 3 14.37 3.02 -17.30
CA VAL A 3 13.45 3.80 -16.46
C VAL A 3 12.86 4.87 -17.39
N ILE A 4 11.53 4.97 -17.41
CA ILE A 4 10.86 6.04 -18.15
C ILE A 4 11.27 7.38 -17.53
N ASP A 5 11.73 8.31 -18.37
CA ASP A 5 12.12 9.64 -17.94
C ASP A 5 10.89 10.44 -17.46
N PRO A 6 10.85 10.89 -16.19
CA PRO A 6 9.74 11.70 -15.68
C PRO A 6 9.55 13.02 -16.45
N ASP A 7 10.61 13.61 -16.99
CA ASP A 7 10.50 14.86 -17.77
C ASP A 7 9.82 14.58 -19.10
N ARG A 8 10.08 13.42 -19.72
CA ARG A 8 9.38 13.01 -20.94
C ARG A 8 7.87 12.81 -20.69
N ILE A 9 7.51 12.23 -19.54
CA ILE A 9 6.09 12.09 -19.16
C ILE A 9 5.43 13.47 -19.04
N ARG A 10 6.07 14.44 -18.37
CA ARG A 10 5.54 15.82 -18.23
C ARG A 10 5.32 16.51 -19.58
N GLU A 11 6.28 16.35 -20.52
CA GLU A 11 6.13 16.86 -21.87
C GLU A 11 4.93 16.28 -22.62
N LEU A 12 4.72 14.96 -22.49
CA LEU A 12 3.60 14.27 -23.10
C LEU A 12 2.28 14.64 -22.43
N GLU A 13 2.25 14.77 -21.11
CA GLU A 13 1.07 15.20 -20.36
C GLU A 13 0.64 16.62 -20.75
N ALA A 14 1.59 17.53 -20.92
CA ALA A 14 1.31 18.89 -21.40
C ALA A 14 0.65 18.91 -22.79
N LYS A 15 0.89 17.90 -23.62
CA LYS A 15 0.29 17.75 -24.94
C LYS A 15 -1.06 17.03 -24.92
N THR A 16 -1.16 15.98 -24.11
CA THR A 16 -2.33 15.10 -24.08
C THR A 16 -3.42 15.59 -23.10
N GLY A 17 -3.03 16.40 -22.11
CA GLY A 17 -3.92 16.82 -21.03
C GLY A 17 -4.33 15.68 -20.10
N HIS A 18 -3.61 14.53 -20.12
CA HIS A 18 -3.97 13.35 -19.36
C HIS A 18 -2.73 12.54 -18.94
N ASP A 19 -2.58 12.32 -17.64
CA ASP A 19 -1.44 11.66 -16.99
C ASP A 19 -1.19 10.22 -17.47
N VAL A 20 -2.19 9.37 -17.41
CA VAL A 20 -2.05 7.95 -17.79
C VAL A 20 -1.82 7.78 -19.29
N ILE A 21 -2.41 8.64 -20.14
CA ILE A 21 -2.13 8.63 -21.59
C ILE A 21 -0.67 8.99 -21.82
N ALA A 22 -0.16 10.00 -21.13
CA ALA A 22 1.25 10.40 -21.23
C ALA A 22 2.20 9.27 -20.80
N ILE A 23 1.90 8.58 -19.71
CA ILE A 23 2.68 7.42 -19.23
C ILE A 23 2.65 6.30 -20.27
N ASN A 24 1.49 5.99 -20.85
CA ASN A 24 1.36 4.96 -21.87
C ASN A 24 2.19 5.30 -23.12
N GLN A 25 2.15 6.54 -23.59
CA GLN A 25 2.95 7.00 -24.72
C GLN A 25 4.45 6.92 -24.45
N ALA A 26 4.89 7.37 -23.25
CA ALA A 26 6.28 7.26 -22.86
C ALA A 26 6.75 5.80 -22.76
N LEU A 27 5.87 4.88 -22.33
CA LEU A 27 6.15 3.46 -22.28
C LEU A 27 6.26 2.87 -23.69
N GLU A 28 5.39 3.26 -24.63
CA GLU A 28 5.43 2.84 -26.03
C GLU A 28 6.71 3.27 -26.74
N GLU A 29 7.32 4.40 -26.35
CA GLU A 29 8.58 4.88 -26.93
C GLU A 29 9.76 3.92 -26.69
N ILE A 30 9.73 3.15 -25.61
CA ILE A 30 10.80 2.24 -25.17
C ILE A 30 10.49 0.75 -25.40
N LEU A 31 9.28 0.41 -25.76
CA LEU A 31 8.85 -0.97 -26.00
C LEU A 31 9.07 -1.40 -27.47
N SER A 32 9.21 -2.72 -27.66
CA SER A 32 9.20 -3.30 -29.01
C SER A 32 7.84 -3.12 -29.70
N ASP A 33 7.84 -3.11 -31.03
CA ASP A 33 6.60 -2.91 -31.80
C ASP A 33 5.55 -4.01 -31.52
N GLU A 34 5.99 -5.24 -31.18
CA GLU A 34 5.10 -6.31 -30.79
C GLU A 34 4.44 -6.08 -29.42
N ALA A 35 5.08 -5.35 -28.50
CA ALA A 35 4.57 -5.10 -27.15
C ALA A 35 3.67 -3.87 -27.04
N LYS A 36 3.87 -2.86 -27.90
CA LYS A 36 3.10 -1.60 -27.89
C LYS A 36 1.58 -1.77 -27.86
N PRO A 37 0.97 -2.67 -28.66
CA PRO A 37 -0.49 -2.84 -28.67
C PRO A 37 -1.09 -3.26 -27.33
N PHE A 38 -0.28 -3.82 -26.42
CA PHE A 38 -0.72 -4.34 -25.13
C PHE A 38 -0.61 -3.32 -23.99
N VAL A 39 -0.01 -2.15 -24.21
CA VAL A 39 0.29 -1.18 -23.15
C VAL A 39 -0.95 -0.78 -22.35
N ASN A 40 -2.07 -0.53 -23.00
CA ASN A 40 -3.31 -0.15 -22.32
C ASN A 40 -4.52 -1.01 -22.72
N MET A 41 -4.26 -2.16 -23.30
CA MET A 41 -5.34 -3.03 -23.80
C MET A 41 -6.25 -3.47 -22.66
N GLY A 42 -7.55 -3.19 -22.81
CA GLY A 42 -8.58 -3.62 -21.88
C GLY A 42 -8.55 -2.95 -20.50
N ARG A 43 -7.88 -1.79 -20.37
CA ARG A 43 -7.78 -1.04 -19.10
C ARG A 43 -8.37 0.36 -19.20
N THR A 44 -8.70 0.90 -18.05
CA THR A 44 -8.98 2.33 -17.85
C THR A 44 -7.89 2.97 -16.98
N SER A 45 -7.80 4.30 -16.99
CA SER A 45 -6.84 5.05 -16.16
C SER A 45 -6.93 4.67 -14.69
N ALA A 46 -8.14 4.47 -14.18
CA ALA A 46 -8.36 4.08 -12.79
C ALA A 46 -7.75 2.71 -12.43
N ASP A 47 -7.67 1.76 -13.36
CA ASP A 47 -6.99 0.48 -13.14
C ASP A 47 -5.50 0.70 -12.85
N THR A 48 -4.88 1.60 -13.62
CA THR A 48 -3.47 1.94 -13.45
C THR A 48 -3.22 2.72 -12.17
N THR A 49 -3.96 3.82 -11.95
CA THR A 49 -3.72 4.72 -10.81
C THR A 49 -4.00 4.06 -9.48
N GLN A 50 -5.06 3.27 -9.38
CA GLN A 50 -5.40 2.54 -8.16
C GLN A 50 -4.38 1.45 -7.83
N THR A 51 -3.98 0.66 -8.82
CA THR A 51 -2.96 -0.38 -8.62
C THR A 51 -1.61 0.24 -8.25
N ALA A 52 -1.23 1.36 -8.88
CA ALA A 52 -0.03 2.10 -8.52
C ALA A 52 -0.07 2.61 -7.07
N LYS A 53 -1.21 3.17 -6.63
CA LYS A 53 -1.41 3.59 -5.24
C LYS A 53 -1.26 2.42 -4.26
N ALA A 54 -1.85 1.26 -4.56
CA ALA A 54 -1.69 0.07 -3.71
C ALA A 54 -0.23 -0.36 -3.59
N LEU A 55 0.56 -0.29 -4.67
CA LEU A 55 1.99 -0.58 -4.65
C LEU A 55 2.80 0.46 -3.85
N GLN A 56 2.44 1.73 -3.94
CA GLN A 56 3.05 2.79 -3.12
C GLN A 56 2.77 2.58 -1.64
N LEU A 57 1.50 2.30 -1.27
CA LEU A 57 1.11 1.99 0.10
C LEU A 57 1.82 0.73 0.61
N LYS A 58 1.93 -0.31 -0.21
CA LYS A 58 2.68 -1.54 0.12
C LYS A 58 4.13 -1.25 0.49
N SER A 59 4.78 -0.37 -0.25
CA SER A 59 6.17 0.02 0.01
C SER A 59 6.28 0.89 1.27
N ALA A 60 5.38 1.86 1.44
CA ALA A 60 5.36 2.75 2.60
C ALA A 60 5.11 1.98 3.90
N LEU A 61 4.13 1.07 3.92
CA LEU A 61 3.81 0.26 5.10
C LEU A 61 5.00 -0.59 5.56
N LYS A 62 5.82 -1.12 4.65
CA LYS A 62 7.05 -1.85 5.02
C LYS A 62 8.04 -0.97 5.76
N VAL A 63 8.28 0.25 5.27
CA VAL A 63 9.20 1.20 5.90
C VAL A 63 8.71 1.59 7.29
N ILE A 64 7.42 1.89 7.42
CA ILE A 64 6.79 2.25 8.70
C ILE A 64 6.85 1.08 9.68
N ALA A 65 6.46 -0.12 9.27
CA ALA A 65 6.49 -1.31 10.12
C ALA A 65 7.90 -1.57 10.66
N THR A 66 8.92 -1.53 9.81
CA THR A 66 10.31 -1.71 10.23
C THR A 66 10.73 -0.65 11.26
N SER A 67 10.32 0.61 11.07
CA SER A 67 10.63 1.69 12.02
C SER A 67 9.96 1.48 13.38
N ILE A 68 8.71 1.02 13.38
CA ILE A 68 7.95 0.72 14.60
C ILE A 68 8.53 -0.51 15.30
N GLU A 69 8.91 -1.56 14.57
CA GLU A 69 9.58 -2.75 15.11
C GLU A 69 10.87 -2.37 15.83
N ASN A 70 11.73 -1.56 15.21
CA ASN A 70 12.96 -1.08 15.81
C ASN A 70 12.69 -0.27 17.09
N LEU A 71 11.72 0.63 17.10
CA LEU A 71 11.36 1.41 18.27
C LEU A 71 10.81 0.51 19.39
N ARG A 72 9.94 -0.44 19.07
CA ARG A 72 9.41 -1.42 20.04
C ARG A 72 10.55 -2.19 20.71
N ASP A 73 11.50 -2.68 19.93
CA ASP A 73 12.62 -3.48 20.44
C ASP A 73 13.53 -2.64 21.36
N ILE A 74 13.82 -1.38 21.01
CA ILE A 74 14.53 -0.44 21.88
C ILE A 74 13.77 -0.23 23.21
N LEU A 75 12.45 -0.10 23.16
CA LEU A 75 11.64 0.06 24.39
C LEU A 75 11.65 -1.21 25.25
N LEU A 76 11.62 -2.39 24.63
CA LEU A 76 11.75 -3.66 25.35
C LEU A 76 13.11 -3.77 26.04
N ASP A 77 14.21 -3.43 25.35
CA ASP A 77 15.54 -3.42 25.92
C ASP A 77 15.62 -2.44 27.11
N LYS A 78 15.05 -1.24 26.95
CA LYS A 78 14.98 -0.25 28.05
C LYS A 78 14.13 -0.74 29.22
N SER A 79 13.07 -1.49 28.97
CA SER A 79 12.26 -2.11 30.02
C SER A 79 13.07 -3.13 30.81
N ILE A 80 13.78 -4.03 30.12
CA ILE A 80 14.61 -5.07 30.74
C ILE A 80 15.77 -4.42 31.58
N GLU A 81 16.45 -3.43 31.00
CA GLU A 81 17.55 -2.71 31.65
C GLU A 81 17.13 -2.07 33.00
N ARG A 82 15.86 -1.65 33.10
CA ARG A 82 15.33 -0.91 34.25
C ARG A 82 14.30 -1.67 35.09
N LYS A 83 14.16 -2.97 34.90
CA LYS A 83 13.15 -3.81 35.57
C LYS A 83 13.30 -3.86 37.10
N ASP A 84 14.52 -3.70 37.61
CA ASP A 84 14.83 -3.80 39.03
C ASP A 84 14.98 -2.42 39.69
N ILE A 85 14.83 -1.31 38.96
CA ILE A 85 14.88 0.04 39.50
C ILE A 85 13.49 0.40 40.02
N VAL A 86 13.38 0.55 41.34
CA VAL A 86 12.13 0.96 42.01
C VAL A 86 11.78 2.39 41.62
N ALA A 87 10.54 2.61 41.25
CA ALA A 87 9.99 3.92 40.92
C ALA A 87 8.60 4.09 41.55
N MET A 88 8.07 5.30 41.55
CA MET A 88 6.71 5.59 41.98
C MET A 88 5.85 5.84 40.75
N ASP A 89 4.75 5.10 40.62
CA ASP A 89 3.70 5.38 39.65
C ASP A 89 2.79 6.52 40.13
N THR A 90 2.22 7.26 39.23
CA THR A 90 1.37 8.42 39.53
C THR A 90 0.00 8.28 38.91
N THR A 91 -1.02 8.78 39.63
CA THR A 91 -2.37 8.99 39.10
C THR A 91 -2.81 10.41 39.39
N HIS A 92 -3.41 11.10 38.44
CA HIS A 92 -3.84 12.48 38.60
C HIS A 92 -2.72 13.44 39.06
N LEU A 93 -1.46 13.15 38.66
CA LEU A 93 -0.24 13.88 39.05
C LEU A 93 0.20 13.72 40.53
N TYR A 94 -0.39 12.77 41.27
CA TYR A 94 -0.01 12.42 42.64
C TYR A 94 0.62 11.04 42.70
N ASP A 95 1.54 10.85 43.64
CA ASP A 95 2.14 9.56 43.94
C ASP A 95 1.05 8.54 44.30
N ALA A 96 1.09 7.36 43.67
CA ALA A 96 0.11 6.34 43.87
C ALA A 96 0.71 5.04 44.42
N LEU A 97 1.35 4.23 43.57
CA LEU A 97 1.84 2.91 43.93
C LEU A 97 3.29 2.70 43.49
N PRO A 98 4.09 1.92 44.27
CA PRO A 98 5.41 1.50 43.82
C PRO A 98 5.34 0.66 42.55
N THR A 99 6.27 0.92 41.62
CA THR A 99 6.45 0.20 40.38
C THR A 99 7.93 0.07 40.05
N THR A 100 8.27 -0.30 38.84
CA THR A 100 9.64 -0.25 38.33
C THR A 100 9.78 0.74 37.18
N ALA A 101 10.96 1.33 37.05
CA ALA A 101 11.26 2.28 35.97
C ALA A 101 11.22 1.63 34.56
N GLY A 102 11.27 0.31 34.51
CA GLY A 102 11.13 -0.45 33.25
C GLY A 102 9.68 -0.58 32.74
N ARG A 103 8.69 -0.54 33.63
CA ARG A 103 7.29 -0.81 33.30
C ARG A 103 6.68 0.12 32.24
N PRO A 104 6.89 1.46 32.28
CA PRO A 104 6.35 2.34 31.23
C PRO A 104 6.87 2.00 29.83
N PHE A 105 8.13 1.59 29.71
CA PHE A 105 8.71 1.19 28.42
C PHE A 105 8.05 -0.09 27.89
N ALA A 106 7.77 -1.08 28.75
CA ALA A 106 7.04 -2.28 28.37
C ALA A 106 5.63 -1.94 27.87
N HIS A 107 4.93 -1.03 28.55
CA HIS A 107 3.60 -0.57 28.14
C HIS A 107 3.61 0.08 26.75
N TYR A 108 4.55 0.99 26.49
CA TYR A 108 4.68 1.60 25.16
C TYR A 108 5.07 0.60 24.08
N ALA A 109 5.93 -0.38 24.41
CA ALA A 109 6.27 -1.46 23.48
C ALA A 109 5.05 -2.30 23.10
N GLU A 110 4.15 -2.60 24.05
CA GLU A 110 2.89 -3.30 23.79
C GLU A 110 1.94 -2.48 22.91
N MET A 111 1.83 -1.17 23.14
CA MET A 111 1.04 -0.29 22.27
C MET A 111 1.56 -0.32 20.83
N LEU A 112 2.87 -0.27 20.62
CA LEU A 112 3.48 -0.37 19.29
C LEU A 112 3.24 -1.74 18.66
N GLN A 113 3.30 -2.83 19.45
CA GLN A 113 2.96 -4.16 18.98
C GLN A 113 1.51 -4.26 18.51
N SER A 114 0.57 -3.64 19.22
CA SER A 114 -0.83 -3.55 18.80
C SER A 114 -0.95 -2.80 17.47
N GLY A 115 -0.27 -1.68 17.31
CA GLY A 115 -0.22 -0.95 16.03
C GLY A 115 0.35 -1.79 14.89
N LEU A 116 1.44 -2.52 15.12
CA LEU A 116 2.02 -3.46 14.14
C LEU A 116 1.02 -4.53 13.69
N ASN A 117 0.17 -5.03 14.57
CA ASN A 117 -0.87 -5.99 14.22
C ASN A 117 -1.92 -5.37 13.28
N HIS A 118 -2.29 -4.11 13.50
CA HIS A 118 -3.19 -3.36 12.61
C HIS A 118 -2.54 -3.12 11.24
N LEU A 119 -1.26 -2.69 11.22
CA LEU A 119 -0.50 -2.53 9.97
C LEU A 119 -0.39 -3.83 9.19
N LYS A 120 -0.14 -4.95 9.88
CA LYS A 120 -0.11 -6.27 9.26
C LYS A 120 -1.44 -6.62 8.63
N TYR A 121 -2.55 -6.40 9.34
CA TYR A 121 -3.88 -6.64 8.80
C TYR A 121 -4.13 -5.82 7.52
N ALA A 122 -3.84 -4.52 7.56
CA ALA A 122 -4.00 -3.64 6.40
C ALA A 122 -3.10 -4.09 5.23
N TYR A 123 -1.85 -4.45 5.50
CA TYR A 123 -0.92 -4.96 4.50
C TYR A 123 -1.42 -6.24 3.82
N GLU A 124 -2.02 -7.15 4.58
CA GLU A 124 -2.53 -8.44 4.08
C GLU A 124 -3.88 -8.33 3.39
N ASN A 125 -4.70 -7.32 3.72
CA ASN A 125 -6.10 -7.28 3.32
C ASN A 125 -6.52 -6.06 2.50
N SER A 126 -5.81 -4.94 2.60
CA SER A 126 -6.26 -3.66 2.03
C SER A 126 -5.40 -3.15 0.87
N LEU A 127 -4.42 -3.94 0.41
CA LEU A 127 -3.61 -3.62 -0.77
C LEU A 127 -4.22 -4.28 -2.00
N ILE A 128 -5.14 -3.57 -2.65
CA ILE A 128 -5.99 -4.09 -3.71
C ILE A 128 -5.58 -3.49 -5.06
N GLY A 129 -5.23 -4.37 -6.01
CA GLY A 129 -5.05 -4.02 -7.41
C GLY A 129 -6.35 -4.19 -8.21
N LYS A 130 -6.39 -3.59 -9.38
CA LYS A 130 -7.56 -3.58 -10.25
C LYS A 130 -7.17 -3.74 -11.72
N TRP A 131 -7.95 -4.52 -12.44
CA TRP A 131 -8.00 -4.61 -13.90
C TRP A 131 -9.43 -4.89 -14.29
N GLY A 132 -10.24 -3.86 -14.48
CA GLY A 132 -11.68 -4.02 -14.65
C GLY A 132 -12.26 -3.33 -15.89
N ASP A 133 -11.45 -2.67 -16.70
CA ASP A 133 -11.83 -1.80 -17.80
C ASP A 133 -12.57 -0.50 -17.41
N ALA A 134 -13.20 0.14 -18.37
CA ALA A 134 -13.86 1.45 -18.22
C ALA A 134 -14.98 1.47 -17.19
N THR A 135 -15.61 0.33 -16.91
CA THR A 135 -16.75 0.22 -15.99
C THR A 135 -16.56 -0.81 -14.89
N GLY A 136 -15.43 -1.51 -14.90
CA GLY A 136 -15.09 -2.49 -13.88
C GLY A 136 -15.71 -3.87 -14.08
N ASN A 137 -16.26 -4.16 -15.26
CA ASN A 137 -16.99 -5.39 -15.55
C ASN A 137 -16.27 -6.32 -16.54
N HIS A 138 -15.01 -6.06 -16.87
CA HIS A 138 -14.19 -6.85 -17.80
C HIS A 138 -14.76 -6.96 -19.22
N HIS A 139 -15.55 -5.98 -19.65
CA HIS A 139 -16.21 -6.01 -20.95
C HIS A 139 -15.20 -6.10 -22.11
N ALA A 140 -14.13 -5.32 -22.03
CA ALA A 140 -13.07 -5.34 -23.05
C ALA A 140 -12.37 -6.71 -23.13
N ALA A 141 -12.07 -7.35 -22.00
CA ALA A 141 -11.51 -8.71 -21.99
C ALA A 141 -12.46 -9.72 -22.63
N THR A 142 -13.75 -9.64 -22.31
CA THR A 142 -14.79 -10.51 -22.88
C THR A 142 -14.88 -10.37 -24.41
N VAL A 143 -14.84 -9.13 -24.94
CA VAL A 143 -14.84 -8.87 -26.38
C VAL A 143 -13.60 -9.48 -27.07
N LEU A 144 -12.47 -9.51 -26.37
CA LEU A 144 -11.23 -10.13 -26.85
C LEU A 144 -11.21 -11.67 -26.68
N GLY A 145 -12.27 -12.27 -26.14
CA GLY A 145 -12.35 -13.71 -25.89
C GLY A 145 -11.52 -14.18 -24.69
N LEU A 146 -11.19 -13.27 -23.77
CA LEU A 146 -10.41 -13.53 -22.57
C LEU A 146 -11.32 -13.61 -21.32
N ASP A 147 -10.91 -14.41 -20.32
CA ASP A 147 -11.50 -14.38 -18.99
C ASP A 147 -10.92 -13.19 -18.21
N GLY A 148 -11.72 -12.13 -18.06
CA GLY A 148 -11.30 -10.90 -17.42
C GLY A 148 -11.02 -11.06 -15.92
N MET A 149 -11.73 -11.95 -15.23
CA MET A 149 -11.47 -12.24 -13.81
C MET A 149 -10.14 -12.95 -13.62
N GLN A 150 -9.85 -13.96 -14.43
CA GLN A 150 -8.57 -14.67 -14.41
C GLN A 150 -7.42 -13.73 -14.79
N LEU A 151 -7.64 -12.83 -15.75
CA LEU A 151 -6.64 -11.84 -16.14
C LEU A 151 -6.33 -10.87 -15.01
N GLN A 152 -7.36 -10.34 -14.32
CA GLN A 152 -7.19 -9.47 -13.16
C GLN A 152 -6.47 -10.19 -12.01
N GLU A 153 -6.88 -11.43 -11.71
CA GLU A 153 -6.23 -12.23 -10.66
C GLU A 153 -4.74 -12.43 -10.96
N THR A 154 -4.40 -12.86 -12.18
CA THR A 154 -3.02 -13.06 -12.61
C THR A 154 -2.21 -11.76 -12.52
N TYR A 155 -2.75 -10.66 -13.00
CA TYR A 155 -2.12 -9.34 -12.93
C TYR A 155 -1.83 -8.93 -11.48
N CYS A 156 -2.80 -9.04 -10.59
CA CYS A 156 -2.63 -8.68 -9.18
C CYS A 156 -1.67 -9.62 -8.47
N GLN A 157 -1.70 -10.92 -8.75
CA GLN A 157 -0.74 -11.90 -8.19
C GLN A 157 0.71 -11.58 -8.60
N MET A 158 0.96 -11.23 -9.86
CA MET A 158 2.30 -10.83 -10.33
C MET A 158 2.84 -9.61 -9.59
N LEU A 159 1.97 -8.71 -9.11
CA LEU A 159 2.32 -7.52 -8.32
C LEU A 159 2.31 -7.80 -6.80
N GLY A 160 1.92 -9.00 -6.40
CA GLY A 160 1.75 -9.38 -5.00
C GLY A 160 0.67 -8.55 -4.30
N LEU A 161 -0.43 -8.28 -5.01
CA LEU A 161 -1.62 -7.59 -4.52
C LEU A 161 -2.81 -8.56 -4.50
N LYS A 162 -3.81 -8.26 -3.70
CA LYS A 162 -5.14 -8.85 -3.85
C LYS A 162 -5.91 -8.12 -4.95
N HIS A 163 -7.02 -8.69 -5.40
CA HIS A 163 -7.90 -8.08 -6.40
C HIS A 163 -9.33 -7.96 -5.87
N MET A 164 -10.10 -7.08 -6.46
CA MET A 164 -11.53 -6.95 -6.18
C MET A 164 -12.31 -8.08 -6.86
N THR A 165 -13.30 -8.65 -6.16
CA THR A 165 -14.23 -9.61 -6.76
C THR A 165 -15.23 -8.93 -7.69
N ALA A 166 -15.63 -7.71 -7.35
CA ALA A 166 -16.48 -6.85 -8.17
C ALA A 166 -15.96 -5.41 -8.04
N SER A 167 -15.88 -4.71 -9.13
CA SER A 167 -15.38 -3.34 -9.17
C SER A 167 -16.30 -2.42 -9.98
N ALA A 168 -16.04 -1.13 -9.90
CA ALA A 168 -16.59 -0.11 -10.78
C ALA A 168 -15.45 0.55 -11.57
N GLN A 169 -15.72 1.60 -12.31
CA GLN A 169 -14.67 2.40 -12.96
C GLN A 169 -13.63 2.86 -11.93
N THR A 170 -14.08 3.44 -10.83
CA THR A 170 -13.26 3.80 -9.68
C THR A 170 -13.71 2.98 -8.49
N SER A 171 -12.77 2.46 -7.70
CA SER A 171 -13.11 1.84 -6.41
C SER A 171 -13.44 2.89 -5.37
N GLY A 172 -14.11 2.48 -4.31
CA GLY A 172 -14.24 3.28 -3.10
C GLY A 172 -12.89 3.47 -2.40
N LEU A 173 -12.89 4.24 -1.32
CA LEU A 173 -11.70 4.54 -0.52
C LEU A 173 -11.59 3.67 0.74
N GLU A 174 -12.39 2.61 0.84
CA GLU A 174 -12.46 1.73 2.03
C GLU A 174 -11.11 1.06 2.32
N TYR A 175 -10.38 0.65 1.30
CA TYR A 175 -9.07 0.01 1.47
C TYR A 175 -7.99 0.99 1.93
N GLU A 176 -7.98 2.19 1.37
CA GLU A 176 -7.11 3.27 1.83
C GLU A 176 -7.47 3.73 3.24
N ALA A 177 -8.77 3.75 3.58
CA ALA A 177 -9.22 4.07 4.93
C ALA A 177 -8.71 3.04 5.97
N ASP A 178 -8.73 1.75 5.65
CA ASP A 178 -8.13 0.71 6.50
C ASP A 178 -6.64 0.95 6.74
N VAL A 179 -5.90 1.32 5.70
CA VAL A 179 -4.46 1.65 5.83
C VAL A 179 -4.28 2.87 6.71
N MET A 180 -5.08 3.92 6.51
CA MET A 180 -5.01 5.14 7.33
C MET A 180 -5.42 4.91 8.78
N TYR A 181 -6.37 4.01 9.03
CA TYR A 181 -6.76 3.62 10.38
C TYR A 181 -5.67 2.84 11.11
N ALA A 182 -4.87 2.07 10.37
CA ALA A 182 -3.79 1.27 10.93
C ALA A 182 -2.54 2.09 11.31
N LEU A 183 -2.42 3.33 10.82
CA LEU A 183 -1.32 4.26 11.09
C LEU A 183 -1.59 5.09 12.35
#